data_79e8b7409a132b415958de760b6215bd
#
_entry.id   79e8b7409a132b415958de760b6215bd
#
_cell.length_a   1.000
_cell.length_b   1.000
_cell.length_c   1.000
_cell.angle_alpha   90.00
_cell.angle_beta   90.00
_cell.angle_gamma   90.00
#
_symmetry.space_group_name_H-M   'P 1'
#
loop_
_entity.id
_entity.type
_entity.pdbx_description
1 polymer ?
#
loop_
_entity_poly.entity_id
_entity_poly.type
_entity_poly.pdbx_seq_one_letter_code
_entity_poly.pdbx_strand_id
1 'polypeptide(L)'
;VSDITIFLLYLTAAAAFGASRLPRFRTQSRPLVLAASIMVAIGISLHSHGLYGSILIVGGFNLSLGNTVSMIGLELALIGLVAAIEPTLRGISAGLLILGAFAAAVTSPESSAATFMALEWHVRMHILIALMSYGLLTVGAIVAVYAMLQERRLQAGKLSTMNSLFAPLETTEKLLFAITAAGFAGLAFAILTGLTFVDNLFAQHLAHKTVFSLLALIVFGTLLAGRFFAGWRGARAVKLYLAGFLLLCVAYFGVRVVLEQILNRSWT
;
A
#
# COMPACT_ATOMS: atom_id res chain seq x y z
N VAL A 1 -18.82 14.26 -1.25
CA VAL A 1 -17.85 14.65 -0.20
C VAL A 1 -16.59 15.05 -0.92
N SER A 2 -16.03 16.23 -0.61
CA SER A 2 -14.84 16.69 -1.31
C SER A 2 -13.62 15.89 -0.84
N ASP A 3 -12.72 15.57 -1.76
CA ASP A 3 -11.43 14.89 -1.48
C ASP A 3 -10.61 15.66 -0.44
N ILE A 4 -10.81 17.00 -0.39
CA ILE A 4 -10.22 17.89 0.63
C ILE A 4 -10.67 17.48 2.04
N THR A 5 -11.92 17.05 2.24
CA THR A 5 -12.40 16.62 3.58
C THR A 5 -11.66 15.35 4.02
N ILE A 6 -11.50 14.38 3.12
CA ILE A 6 -10.78 13.13 3.40
C ILE A 6 -9.31 13.43 3.68
N PHE A 7 -8.69 14.27 2.87
CA PHE A 7 -7.32 14.74 3.05
C PHE A 7 -7.10 15.35 4.44
N LEU A 8 -7.97 16.29 4.85
CA LEU A 8 -7.87 16.95 6.15
C LEU A 8 -8.10 15.99 7.32
N LEU A 9 -9.05 15.05 7.19
CA LEU A 9 -9.30 14.04 8.23
C LEU A 9 -8.07 13.15 8.44
N TYR A 10 -7.45 12.66 7.39
CA TYR A 10 -6.25 11.83 7.51
C TYR A 10 -5.06 12.63 8.04
N LEU A 11 -4.88 13.87 7.59
CA LEU A 11 -3.76 14.69 8.01
C LEU A 11 -3.88 15.12 9.49
N THR A 12 -5.06 15.52 9.94
CA THR A 12 -5.31 15.87 11.34
C THR A 12 -5.19 14.66 12.26
N ALA A 13 -5.68 13.50 11.84
CA ALA A 13 -5.51 12.25 12.58
C ALA A 13 -4.04 11.83 12.65
N ALA A 14 -3.27 11.98 11.57
CA ALA A 14 -1.84 11.73 11.56
C ALA A 14 -1.10 12.61 12.55
N ALA A 15 -1.43 13.92 12.60
CA ALA A 15 -0.88 14.85 13.56
C ALA A 15 -1.22 14.44 15.01
N ALA A 16 -2.45 14.00 15.27
CA ALA A 16 -2.88 13.56 16.59
C ALA A 16 -2.17 12.25 17.03
N PHE A 17 -2.02 11.26 16.13
CA PHE A 17 -1.23 10.06 16.43
C PHE A 17 0.24 10.39 16.68
N GLY A 18 0.86 11.25 15.87
CA GLY A 18 2.22 11.73 16.09
C GLY A 18 2.36 12.46 17.44
N ALA A 19 1.46 13.39 17.74
CA ALA A 19 1.45 14.14 18.99
C ALA A 19 1.30 13.22 20.21
N SER A 20 0.50 12.17 20.13
CA SER A 20 0.30 11.20 21.22
C SER A 20 1.58 10.48 21.66
N ARG A 21 2.64 10.51 20.85
CA ARG A 21 3.97 9.94 21.14
C ARG A 21 4.93 10.93 21.80
N LEU A 22 4.62 12.22 21.74
CA LEU A 22 5.48 13.26 22.32
C LEU A 22 5.32 13.31 23.84
N PRO A 23 6.42 13.46 24.61
CA PRO A 23 6.36 13.55 26.07
C PRO A 23 5.42 14.64 26.58
N ARG A 24 5.34 15.77 25.84
CA ARG A 24 4.48 16.93 26.17
C ARG A 24 3.00 16.57 26.26
N PHE A 25 2.52 15.57 25.48
CA PHE A 25 1.10 15.20 25.40
C PHE A 25 0.79 13.87 26.09
N ARG A 26 1.68 13.40 26.99
CA ARG A 26 1.56 12.09 27.63
C ARG A 26 0.25 11.94 28.42
N THR A 27 -0.20 12.97 29.11
CA THR A 27 -1.47 12.99 29.86
C THR A 27 -2.70 12.99 28.95
N GLN A 28 -2.58 13.53 27.74
CA GLN A 28 -3.64 13.66 26.74
C GLN A 28 -3.59 12.57 25.66
N SER A 29 -2.67 11.59 25.80
CA SER A 29 -2.46 10.60 24.74
C SER A 29 -3.69 9.74 24.43
N ARG A 30 -4.46 9.35 25.45
CA ARG A 30 -5.69 8.56 25.28
C ARG A 30 -6.78 9.31 24.50
N PRO A 31 -7.21 10.52 24.89
CA PRO A 31 -8.21 11.26 24.11
C PRO A 31 -7.72 11.63 22.71
N LEU A 32 -6.43 11.94 22.52
CA LEU A 32 -5.86 12.20 21.18
C LEU A 32 -5.95 10.97 20.28
N VAL A 33 -5.62 9.80 20.80
CA VAL A 33 -5.70 8.54 20.04
C VAL A 33 -7.14 8.19 19.68
N LEU A 34 -8.07 8.36 20.64
CA LEU A 34 -9.49 8.11 20.37
C LEU A 34 -10.03 9.05 19.29
N ALA A 35 -9.76 10.34 19.41
CA ALA A 35 -10.16 11.33 18.42
C ALA A 35 -9.56 11.03 17.04
N ALA A 36 -8.26 10.72 16.98
CA ALA A 36 -7.60 10.33 15.74
C ALA A 36 -8.22 9.08 15.12
N SER A 37 -8.49 8.04 15.92
CA SER A 37 -9.10 6.81 15.43
C SER A 37 -10.52 7.04 14.86
N ILE A 38 -11.32 7.89 15.50
CA ILE A 38 -12.64 8.28 15.01
C ILE A 38 -12.50 9.05 13.68
N MET A 39 -11.58 10.02 13.61
CA MET A 39 -11.34 10.77 12.37
C MET A 39 -10.93 9.87 11.21
N VAL A 40 -10.03 8.91 11.46
CA VAL A 40 -9.61 7.94 10.44
C VAL A 40 -10.79 7.05 10.02
N ALA A 41 -11.58 6.55 10.96
CA ALA A 41 -12.74 5.71 10.64
C ALA A 41 -13.78 6.47 9.79
N ILE A 42 -14.07 7.72 10.11
CA ILE A 42 -14.92 8.60 9.30
C ILE A 42 -14.27 8.81 7.92
N GLY A 43 -12.98 9.15 7.88
CA GLY A 43 -12.24 9.35 6.64
C GLY A 43 -12.26 8.10 5.74
N ILE A 44 -12.04 6.91 6.29
CA ILE A 44 -12.13 5.63 5.58
C ILE A 44 -13.54 5.42 5.01
N SER A 45 -14.58 5.67 5.80
CA SER A 45 -15.98 5.51 5.35
C SER A 45 -16.32 6.44 4.18
N LEU A 46 -15.93 7.71 4.27
CA LEU A 46 -16.14 8.69 3.20
C LEU A 46 -15.30 8.36 1.96
N HIS A 47 -14.05 7.95 2.15
CA HIS A 47 -13.14 7.56 1.06
C HIS A 47 -13.64 6.32 0.33
N SER A 48 -14.06 5.29 1.08
CA SER A 48 -14.65 4.07 0.50
C SER A 48 -15.92 4.38 -0.28
N HIS A 49 -16.77 5.27 0.23
CA HIS A 49 -17.99 5.69 -0.47
C HIS A 49 -17.68 6.44 -1.77
N GLY A 50 -16.69 7.34 -1.75
CA GLY A 50 -16.25 8.05 -2.96
C GLY A 50 -15.65 7.10 -4.00
N LEU A 51 -14.78 6.18 -3.57
CA LEU A 51 -14.19 5.16 -4.46
C LEU A 51 -15.24 4.19 -5.01
N TYR A 52 -16.24 3.82 -4.21
CA TYR A 52 -17.34 2.99 -4.68
C TYR A 52 -18.04 3.63 -5.88
N GLY A 53 -18.36 4.93 -5.80
CA GLY A 53 -19.01 5.66 -6.89
C GLY A 53 -18.11 5.91 -8.11
N SER A 54 -16.79 6.02 -7.92
CA SER A 54 -15.85 6.30 -9.02
C SER A 54 -15.30 5.04 -9.70
N ILE A 55 -15.21 3.93 -8.98
CA ILE A 55 -14.69 2.65 -9.50
C ILE A 55 -15.83 1.81 -10.08
N LEU A 56 -16.94 1.67 -9.33
CA LEU A 56 -18.10 0.88 -9.74
C LEU A 56 -19.05 1.74 -10.56
N ILE A 57 -18.91 1.70 -11.84
CA ILE A 57 -19.78 2.38 -12.79
C ILE A 57 -20.70 1.38 -13.50
N VAL A 58 -21.82 1.90 -14.01
CA VAL A 58 -22.78 1.09 -14.75
C VAL A 58 -22.07 0.43 -15.94
N GLY A 59 -21.86 -0.88 -15.86
CA GLY A 59 -21.26 -1.68 -16.91
C GLY A 59 -19.81 -2.13 -16.68
N GLY A 60 -19.10 -1.68 -15.63
CA GLY A 60 -17.71 -2.12 -15.43
C GLY A 60 -16.96 -1.47 -14.27
N PHE A 61 -15.64 -1.58 -14.31
CA PHE A 61 -14.71 -0.93 -13.39
C PHE A 61 -13.94 0.20 -14.08
N ASN A 62 -13.89 1.35 -13.44
CA ASN A 62 -12.99 2.43 -13.83
C ASN A 62 -11.69 2.34 -13.01
N LEU A 63 -10.66 1.73 -13.57
CA LEU A 63 -9.34 1.58 -12.96
C LEU A 63 -8.36 2.60 -13.52
N SER A 64 -8.76 3.87 -13.54
CA SER A 64 -7.84 4.95 -13.86
C SER A 64 -6.66 4.99 -12.89
N LEU A 65 -5.55 5.61 -13.29
CA LEU A 65 -4.38 5.76 -12.43
C LEU A 65 -4.74 6.43 -11.10
N GLY A 66 -5.58 7.48 -11.13
CA GLY A 66 -6.03 8.17 -9.93
C GLY A 66 -6.85 7.27 -9.01
N ASN A 67 -7.81 6.51 -9.53
CA ASN A 67 -8.60 5.56 -8.74
C ASN A 67 -7.71 4.48 -8.11
N THR A 68 -6.71 3.99 -8.84
CA THR A 68 -5.74 3.00 -8.33
C THR A 68 -4.89 3.59 -7.19
N VAL A 69 -4.35 4.81 -7.38
CA VAL A 69 -3.57 5.51 -6.35
C VAL A 69 -4.44 5.82 -5.13
N SER A 70 -5.66 6.28 -5.33
CA SER A 70 -6.62 6.56 -4.25
C SER A 70 -6.98 5.30 -3.47
N MET A 71 -7.13 4.16 -4.14
CA MET A 71 -7.37 2.86 -3.50
C MET A 71 -6.19 2.41 -2.62
N ILE A 72 -4.95 2.60 -3.09
CA ILE A 72 -3.75 2.41 -2.26
C ILE A 72 -3.79 3.35 -1.05
N GLY A 73 -4.25 4.60 -1.22
CA GLY A 73 -4.44 5.55 -0.13
C GLY A 73 -5.42 5.07 0.93
N LEU A 74 -6.51 4.44 0.52
CA LEU A 74 -7.47 3.80 1.44
C LEU A 74 -6.83 2.64 2.21
N GLU A 75 -6.04 1.79 1.55
CA GLU A 75 -5.32 0.70 2.22
C GLU A 75 -4.28 1.22 3.22
N LEU A 76 -3.54 2.28 2.86
CA LEU A 76 -2.64 2.98 3.78
C LEU A 76 -3.37 3.46 5.04
N ALA A 77 -4.56 4.03 4.89
CA ALA A 77 -5.37 4.50 6.01
C ALA A 77 -5.89 3.33 6.88
N LEU A 78 -6.36 2.24 6.26
CA LEU A 78 -6.81 1.05 6.97
C LEU A 78 -5.68 0.42 7.79
N ILE A 79 -4.50 0.21 7.19
CA ILE A 79 -3.35 -0.35 7.89
C ILE A 79 -2.83 0.61 8.95
N GLY A 80 -2.84 1.92 8.66
CA GLY A 80 -2.51 2.96 9.63
C GLY A 80 -3.41 2.92 10.86
N LEU A 81 -4.72 2.74 10.67
CA LEU A 81 -5.68 2.60 11.78
C LEU A 81 -5.41 1.35 12.63
N VAL A 82 -5.18 0.21 11.98
CA VAL A 82 -4.85 -1.05 12.68
C VAL A 82 -3.51 -0.93 13.40
N ALA A 83 -2.49 -0.37 12.76
CA ALA A 83 -1.19 -0.17 13.38
C ALA A 83 -1.25 0.76 14.60
N ALA A 84 -2.16 1.75 14.63
CA ALA A 84 -2.32 2.69 15.76
C ALA A 84 -2.80 2.02 17.06
N ILE A 85 -3.37 0.81 17.00
CA ILE A 85 -3.76 0.00 18.17
C ILE A 85 -2.52 -0.26 19.02
N GLU A 86 -1.39 -0.59 18.37
CA GLU A 86 -0.11 -0.76 19.06
C GLU A 86 0.55 0.61 19.32
N PRO A 87 0.72 1.03 20.60
CA PRO A 87 1.25 2.34 20.94
C PRO A 87 2.60 2.64 20.28
N THR A 88 3.45 1.65 20.10
CA THR A 88 4.78 1.81 19.50
C THR A 88 4.72 2.09 18.00
N LEU A 89 3.66 1.68 17.31
CA LEU A 89 3.48 1.84 15.86
C LEU A 89 2.77 3.14 15.47
N ARG A 90 2.28 3.96 16.41
CA ARG A 90 1.56 5.21 16.12
C ARG A 90 2.34 6.21 15.27
N GLY A 91 3.68 6.19 15.37
CA GLY A 91 4.54 7.00 14.50
C GLY A 91 4.51 6.54 13.04
N ILE A 92 4.52 5.22 12.82
CA ILE A 92 4.36 4.62 11.49
C ILE A 92 2.94 4.89 10.97
N SER A 93 1.93 4.70 11.81
CA SER A 93 0.53 5.01 11.50
C SER A 93 0.37 6.45 11.01
N ALA A 94 0.97 7.43 11.69
CA ALA A 94 0.96 8.82 11.25
C ALA A 94 1.58 9.00 9.87
N GLY A 95 2.72 8.34 9.59
CA GLY A 95 3.36 8.36 8.27
C GLY A 95 2.47 7.75 7.17
N LEU A 96 1.85 6.61 7.44
CA LEU A 96 0.92 5.96 6.50
C LEU A 96 -0.30 6.83 6.19
N LEU A 97 -0.85 7.50 7.21
CA LEU A 97 -1.99 8.41 7.04
C LEU A 97 -1.64 9.67 6.24
N ILE A 98 -0.43 10.22 6.41
CA ILE A 98 0.04 11.35 5.59
C ILE A 98 0.08 10.92 4.12
N LEU A 99 0.70 9.78 3.82
CA LEU A 99 0.77 9.27 2.45
C LEU A 99 -0.62 8.92 1.92
N GLY A 100 -1.49 8.33 2.75
CA GLY A 100 -2.89 8.06 2.42
C GLY A 100 -3.69 9.33 2.12
N ALA A 101 -3.43 10.43 2.83
CA ALA A 101 -4.05 11.74 2.57
C ALA A 101 -3.67 12.26 1.18
N PHE A 102 -2.38 12.24 0.83
CA PHE A 102 -1.93 12.66 -0.51
C PHE A 102 -2.47 11.75 -1.60
N ALA A 103 -2.49 10.43 -1.38
CA ALA A 103 -3.04 9.49 -2.35
C ALA A 103 -4.55 9.68 -2.56
N ALA A 104 -5.30 10.01 -1.51
CA ALA A 104 -6.73 10.32 -1.60
C ALA A 104 -7.02 11.64 -2.33
N ALA A 105 -6.06 12.58 -2.34
CA ALA A 105 -6.19 13.85 -3.03
C ALA A 105 -5.86 13.76 -4.55
N VAL A 106 -5.35 12.61 -5.02
CA VAL A 106 -5.08 12.40 -6.45
C VAL A 106 -6.40 12.09 -7.15
N THR A 107 -7.06 13.15 -7.62
CA THR A 107 -8.26 12.99 -8.45
C THR A 107 -7.86 12.70 -9.90
N SER A 108 -8.52 11.73 -10.51
CA SER A 108 -8.47 11.61 -11.97
C SER A 108 -9.29 12.75 -12.55
N PRO A 109 -8.77 13.56 -13.50
CA PRO A 109 -9.65 14.45 -14.26
C PRO A 109 -10.76 13.60 -14.89
N GLU A 110 -12.00 14.02 -14.68
CA GLU A 110 -13.16 13.43 -15.35
C GLU A 110 -12.93 13.43 -16.84
N SER A 111 -13.13 12.31 -17.46
CA SER A 111 -12.99 12.03 -18.88
C SER A 111 -11.61 11.60 -19.37
N SER A 112 -11.43 10.35 -19.34
CA SER A 112 -11.14 9.66 -20.60
C SER A 112 -12.26 8.66 -20.73
N ALA A 113 -12.85 8.54 -21.89
CA ALA A 113 -13.80 7.50 -22.19
C ALA A 113 -13.18 6.18 -21.74
N ALA A 114 -13.43 5.85 -20.48
CA ALA A 114 -12.99 4.59 -19.91
C ALA A 114 -13.70 3.55 -20.77
N THR A 115 -12.95 2.79 -21.52
CA THR A 115 -13.48 1.70 -22.34
C THR A 115 -14.14 0.77 -21.34
N PHE A 116 -15.47 0.87 -21.25
CA PHE A 116 -16.28 0.11 -20.34
C PHE A 116 -16.27 -1.33 -20.82
N MET A 117 -15.35 -2.13 -20.29
CA MET A 117 -15.40 -3.57 -20.47
C MET A 117 -16.43 -4.11 -19.47
N ALA A 118 -17.52 -4.68 -19.97
CA ALA A 118 -18.39 -5.52 -19.18
C ALA A 118 -17.59 -6.76 -18.77
N LEU A 119 -16.90 -6.66 -17.64
CA LEU A 119 -16.08 -7.75 -17.10
C LEU A 119 -16.96 -8.72 -16.35
N GLU A 120 -16.75 -10.00 -16.56
CA GLU A 120 -17.40 -11.05 -15.77
C GLU A 120 -16.99 -10.95 -14.29
N TRP A 121 -17.87 -11.40 -13.39
CA TRP A 121 -17.67 -11.21 -11.94
C TRP A 121 -16.36 -11.80 -11.42
N HIS A 122 -15.93 -12.93 -11.94
CA HIS A 122 -14.67 -13.57 -11.53
C HIS A 122 -13.43 -12.77 -11.94
N VAL A 123 -13.45 -12.10 -13.10
CA VAL A 123 -12.38 -11.18 -13.52
C VAL A 123 -12.34 -9.95 -12.61
N ARG A 124 -13.52 -9.43 -12.22
CA ARG A 124 -13.62 -8.32 -11.25
C ARG A 124 -12.98 -8.68 -9.91
N MET A 125 -13.28 -9.89 -9.40
CA MET A 125 -12.71 -10.37 -8.14
C MET A 125 -11.19 -10.56 -8.25
N HIS A 126 -10.70 -11.11 -9.37
CA HIS A 126 -9.27 -11.21 -9.65
C HIS A 126 -8.58 -9.83 -9.57
N ILE A 127 -9.12 -8.83 -10.24
CA ILE A 127 -8.57 -7.47 -10.25
C ILE A 127 -8.56 -6.87 -8.84
N LEU A 128 -9.64 -7.01 -8.07
CA LEU A 128 -9.70 -6.51 -6.69
C LEU A 128 -8.65 -7.17 -5.79
N ILE A 129 -8.51 -8.48 -5.85
CA ILE A 129 -7.51 -9.23 -5.08
C ILE A 129 -6.09 -8.80 -5.46
N ALA A 130 -5.83 -8.65 -6.76
CA ALA A 130 -4.55 -8.18 -7.25
C ALA A 130 -4.23 -6.77 -6.70
N LEU A 131 -5.18 -5.83 -6.80
CA LEU A 131 -5.00 -4.46 -6.29
C LEU A 131 -4.76 -4.44 -4.79
N MET A 132 -5.55 -5.18 -3.99
CA MET A 132 -5.35 -5.31 -2.55
C MET A 132 -3.95 -5.85 -2.22
N SER A 133 -3.47 -6.84 -2.97
CA SER A 133 -2.13 -7.39 -2.77
C SER A 133 -1.04 -6.39 -3.11
N TYR A 134 -1.17 -5.67 -4.22
CA TYR A 134 -0.24 -4.61 -4.61
C TYR A 134 -0.21 -3.47 -3.59
N GLY A 135 -1.38 -3.07 -3.07
CA GLY A 135 -1.48 -2.06 -2.03
C GLY A 135 -0.80 -2.49 -0.73
N LEU A 136 -1.07 -3.71 -0.24
CA LEU A 136 -0.38 -4.28 0.93
C LEU A 136 1.14 -4.30 0.74
N LEU A 137 1.62 -4.73 -0.44
CA LEU A 137 3.05 -4.76 -0.73
C LEU A 137 3.63 -3.34 -0.89
N THR A 138 2.85 -2.36 -1.34
CA THR A 138 3.25 -0.94 -1.33
C THR A 138 3.43 -0.43 0.10
N VAL A 139 2.49 -0.72 0.99
CA VAL A 139 2.62 -0.38 2.42
C VAL A 139 3.88 -1.02 3.01
N GLY A 140 4.12 -2.28 2.71
CA GLY A 140 5.32 -2.98 3.17
C GLY A 140 6.61 -2.35 2.63
N ALA A 141 6.62 -1.81 1.40
CA ALA A 141 7.78 -1.07 0.87
C ALA A 141 8.04 0.22 1.66
N ILE A 142 6.99 0.93 2.06
CA ILE A 142 7.10 2.11 2.93
C ILE A 142 7.67 1.73 4.30
N VAL A 143 7.15 0.65 4.90
CA VAL A 143 7.65 0.12 6.18
C VAL A 143 9.09 -0.36 6.05
N ALA A 144 9.48 -0.97 4.93
CA ALA A 144 10.85 -1.42 4.66
C ALA A 144 11.81 -0.23 4.56
N VAL A 145 11.45 0.83 3.83
CA VAL A 145 12.23 2.08 3.76
C VAL A 145 12.36 2.71 5.14
N TYR A 146 11.26 2.76 5.91
CA TYR A 146 11.27 3.27 7.28
C TYR A 146 12.23 2.46 8.16
N ALA A 147 12.19 1.12 8.13
CA ALA A 147 13.09 0.25 8.87
C ALA A 147 14.56 0.49 8.48
N MET A 148 14.85 0.65 7.19
CA MET A 148 16.20 0.95 6.70
C MET A 148 16.72 2.29 7.21
N LEU A 149 15.90 3.32 7.20
CA LEU A 149 16.27 4.65 7.72
C LEU A 149 16.52 4.60 9.22
N GLN A 150 15.69 3.85 9.95
CA GLN A 150 15.83 3.65 11.39
C GLN A 150 17.13 2.92 11.73
N GLU A 151 17.42 1.81 11.03
CA GLU A 151 18.67 1.05 11.21
C GLU A 151 19.91 1.93 10.99
N ARG A 152 19.93 2.71 9.89
CA ARG A 152 21.02 3.65 9.60
C ARG A 152 21.20 4.71 10.70
N ARG A 153 20.12 5.23 11.28
CA ARG A 153 20.18 6.22 12.37
C ARG A 153 20.75 5.60 13.66
N LEU A 154 20.34 4.38 13.98
CA LEU A 154 20.85 3.66 15.15
C LEU A 154 22.36 3.38 15.00
N GLN A 155 22.80 2.94 13.82
CA GLN A 155 24.22 2.70 13.53
C GLN A 155 25.07 3.99 13.61
N ALA A 156 24.48 5.14 13.24
CA ALA A 156 25.14 6.43 13.31
C ALA A 156 25.17 7.05 14.73
N GLY A 157 24.65 6.36 15.75
CA GLY A 157 24.63 6.83 17.15
C GLY A 157 23.76 8.07 17.38
N LYS A 158 22.92 8.46 16.42
CA LYS A 158 22.05 9.65 16.50
C LYS A 158 20.82 9.39 17.35
N LEU A 159 21.01 9.29 18.66
CA LEU A 159 19.95 9.21 19.64
C LEU A 159 19.40 10.62 19.91
N SER A 160 18.28 10.95 19.32
CA SER A 160 17.58 12.23 19.50
C SER A 160 16.24 12.01 20.19
N THR A 161 15.69 13.06 20.81
CA THR A 161 14.33 13.06 21.39
C THR A 161 13.25 12.62 20.38
N MET A 162 13.53 12.77 19.09
CA MET A 162 12.68 12.25 18.00
C MET A 162 12.62 10.71 17.97
N ASN A 163 13.53 10.02 18.65
CA ASN A 163 13.47 8.53 18.71
C ASN A 163 12.22 8.03 19.45
N SER A 164 11.59 8.85 20.28
CA SER A 164 10.31 8.51 20.89
C SER A 164 9.16 8.36 19.88
N LEU A 165 9.27 8.97 18.70
CA LEU A 165 8.31 8.83 17.61
C LEU A 165 8.47 7.52 16.84
N PHE A 166 9.66 6.92 16.90
CA PHE A 166 9.94 5.69 16.16
C PHE A 166 9.59 4.46 16.97
N ALA A 167 9.01 3.45 16.32
CA ALA A 167 8.79 2.15 16.91
C ALA A 167 10.16 1.46 17.15
N PRO A 168 10.26 0.50 18.08
CA PRO A 168 11.42 -0.38 18.14
C PRO A 168 11.63 -1.09 16.81
N LEU A 169 12.89 -1.25 16.37
CA LEU A 169 13.20 -1.87 15.09
C LEU A 169 12.59 -3.27 14.96
N GLU A 170 12.60 -4.05 16.05
CA GLU A 170 11.97 -5.37 16.08
C GLU A 170 10.47 -5.33 15.78
N THR A 171 9.75 -4.34 16.33
CA THR A 171 8.31 -4.18 16.10
C THR A 171 8.04 -3.79 14.64
N THR A 172 8.88 -2.91 14.08
CA THR A 172 8.82 -2.52 12.66
C THR A 172 9.08 -3.72 11.74
N GLU A 173 10.06 -4.56 12.08
CA GLU A 173 10.33 -5.80 11.33
C GLU A 173 9.17 -6.80 11.41
N LYS A 174 8.57 -7.01 12.59
CA LYS A 174 7.39 -7.87 12.75
C LYS A 174 6.24 -7.39 11.86
N LEU A 175 5.98 -6.09 11.83
CA LEU A 175 4.96 -5.49 10.96
C LEU A 175 5.30 -5.73 9.48
N LEU A 176 6.57 -5.51 9.07
CA LEU A 176 7.03 -5.73 7.71
C LEU A 176 6.76 -7.18 7.26
N PHE A 177 7.14 -8.16 8.08
CA PHE A 177 6.95 -9.57 7.74
C PHE A 177 5.47 -9.99 7.74
N ALA A 178 4.64 -9.44 8.63
CA ALA A 178 3.19 -9.69 8.63
C ALA A 178 2.54 -9.15 7.34
N ILE A 179 2.88 -7.93 6.93
CA ILE A 179 2.42 -7.33 5.67
C ILE A 179 2.95 -8.14 4.47
N THR A 180 4.22 -8.57 4.51
CA THR A 180 4.80 -9.39 3.45
C THR A 180 4.06 -10.71 3.29
N ALA A 181 3.72 -11.39 4.40
CA ALA A 181 2.99 -12.65 4.34
C ALA A 181 1.58 -12.48 3.78
N ALA A 182 0.86 -11.44 4.21
CA ALA A 182 -0.48 -11.15 3.71
C ALA A 182 -0.45 -10.75 2.21
N GLY A 183 0.47 -9.87 1.82
CA GLY A 183 0.66 -9.45 0.43
C GLY A 183 1.12 -10.59 -0.47
N PHE A 184 2.02 -11.46 0.00
CA PHE A 184 2.45 -12.67 -0.71
C PHE A 184 1.29 -13.64 -0.95
N ALA A 185 0.48 -13.91 0.09
CA ALA A 185 -0.68 -14.79 -0.03
C ALA A 185 -1.70 -14.23 -1.04
N GLY A 186 -1.99 -12.93 -0.97
CA GLY A 186 -2.87 -12.26 -1.92
C GLY A 186 -2.31 -12.28 -3.34
N LEU A 187 -1.01 -12.03 -3.53
CA LEU A 187 -0.34 -12.08 -4.84
C LEU A 187 -0.37 -13.51 -5.43
N ALA A 188 -0.10 -14.52 -4.60
CA ALA A 188 -0.20 -15.92 -5.01
C ALA A 188 -1.62 -16.27 -5.45
N PHE A 189 -2.62 -15.83 -4.69
CA PHE A 189 -4.03 -16.06 -5.02
C PHE A 189 -4.44 -15.28 -6.29
N ALA A 190 -3.97 -14.06 -6.46
CA ALA A 190 -4.19 -13.29 -7.69
C ALA A 190 -3.57 -14.01 -8.91
N ILE A 191 -2.35 -14.53 -8.80
CA ILE A 191 -1.72 -15.27 -9.90
C ILE A 191 -2.52 -16.55 -10.20
N LEU A 192 -2.93 -17.30 -9.18
CA LEU A 192 -3.74 -18.53 -9.36
C LEU A 192 -5.06 -18.24 -10.06
N THR A 193 -5.79 -17.22 -9.63
CA THR A 193 -7.05 -16.81 -10.27
C THR A 193 -6.82 -16.27 -11.67
N GLY A 194 -5.71 -15.57 -11.92
CA GLY A 194 -5.32 -15.13 -13.27
C GLY A 194 -5.09 -16.31 -14.21
N LEU A 195 -4.39 -17.36 -13.74
CA LEU A 195 -4.16 -18.59 -14.50
C LEU A 195 -5.45 -19.34 -14.88
N THR A 196 -6.49 -19.22 -14.05
CA THR A 196 -7.76 -19.92 -14.28
C THR A 196 -8.77 -19.14 -15.11
N PHE A 197 -8.74 -17.79 -15.06
CA PHE A 197 -9.79 -16.95 -15.62
C PHE A 197 -9.35 -16.14 -16.85
N VAL A 198 -8.06 -16.13 -17.18
CA VAL A 198 -7.53 -15.41 -18.35
C VAL A 198 -7.13 -16.40 -19.43
N ASP A 199 -7.86 -16.40 -20.53
CA ASP A 199 -7.67 -17.39 -21.62
C ASP A 199 -6.27 -17.35 -22.26
N ASN A 200 -5.56 -16.22 -22.19
CA ASN A 200 -4.25 -16.08 -22.82
C ASN A 200 -3.31 -15.17 -22.02
N LEU A 201 -2.70 -15.72 -20.94
CA LEU A 201 -1.75 -15.00 -20.07
C LEU A 201 -0.46 -14.57 -20.76
N PHE A 202 -0.10 -15.25 -21.84
CA PHE A 202 1.10 -14.96 -22.63
C PHE A 202 0.80 -14.14 -23.89
N ALA A 203 -0.42 -13.62 -24.04
CA ALA A 203 -0.66 -12.55 -25.01
C ALA A 203 0.37 -11.45 -24.79
N GLN A 204 0.94 -10.92 -25.88
CA GLN A 204 2.14 -10.03 -25.84
C GLN A 204 2.04 -8.91 -24.80
N HIS A 205 0.85 -8.36 -24.56
CA HIS A 205 0.60 -7.29 -23.58
C HIS A 205 0.47 -7.75 -22.10
N LEU A 206 0.22 -9.06 -21.86
CA LEU A 206 0.08 -9.63 -20.51
C LEU A 206 1.33 -10.40 -20.05
N ALA A 207 2.13 -10.92 -20.98
CA ALA A 207 3.29 -11.76 -20.69
C ALA A 207 4.27 -11.09 -19.71
N HIS A 208 4.56 -9.82 -19.90
CA HIS A 208 5.48 -9.07 -19.02
C HIS A 208 4.94 -8.97 -17.58
N LYS A 209 3.63 -8.66 -17.42
CA LYS A 209 2.99 -8.61 -16.09
C LYS A 209 3.09 -9.96 -15.39
N THR A 210 2.78 -11.03 -16.09
CA THR A 210 2.81 -12.40 -15.55
C THR A 210 4.22 -12.78 -15.13
N VAL A 211 5.22 -12.59 -15.98
CA VAL A 211 6.63 -12.94 -15.69
C VAL A 211 7.17 -12.15 -14.50
N PHE A 212 7.03 -10.83 -14.50
CA PHE A 212 7.53 -10.01 -13.38
C PHE A 212 6.77 -10.25 -12.07
N SER A 213 5.47 -10.53 -12.12
CA SER A 213 4.69 -10.91 -10.93
C SER A 213 5.12 -12.27 -10.37
N LEU A 214 5.41 -13.24 -11.20
CA LEU A 214 5.96 -14.54 -10.79
C LEU A 214 7.36 -14.40 -10.19
N LEU A 215 8.23 -13.59 -10.79
CA LEU A 215 9.55 -13.30 -10.22
C LEU A 215 9.43 -12.61 -8.86
N ALA A 216 8.53 -11.64 -8.72
CA ALA A 216 8.27 -10.99 -7.45
C ALA A 216 7.73 -11.99 -6.40
N LEU A 217 6.81 -12.88 -6.79
CA LEU A 217 6.31 -13.93 -5.91
C LEU A 217 7.45 -14.82 -5.39
N ILE A 218 8.37 -15.24 -6.27
CA ILE A 218 9.56 -16.03 -5.89
C ILE A 218 10.43 -15.24 -4.90
N VAL A 219 10.68 -13.96 -5.14
CA VAL A 219 11.49 -13.12 -4.25
C VAL A 219 10.83 -12.97 -2.88
N PHE A 220 9.53 -12.68 -2.81
CA PHE A 220 8.82 -12.59 -1.53
C PHE A 220 8.73 -13.95 -0.82
N GLY A 221 8.52 -15.04 -1.56
CA GLY A 221 8.56 -16.40 -1.03
C GLY A 221 9.92 -16.74 -0.43
N THR A 222 11.00 -16.40 -1.14
CA THR A 222 12.39 -16.57 -0.65
C THR A 222 12.64 -15.73 0.60
N LEU A 223 12.13 -14.50 0.66
CA LEU A 223 12.23 -13.65 1.83
C LEU A 223 11.53 -14.27 3.04
N LEU A 224 10.30 -14.76 2.87
CA LEU A 224 9.54 -15.41 3.95
C LEU A 224 10.19 -16.72 4.40
N ALA A 225 10.63 -17.55 3.45
CA ALA A 225 11.35 -18.78 3.75
C ALA A 225 12.67 -18.49 4.48
N GLY A 226 13.43 -17.49 4.01
CA GLY A 226 14.67 -17.05 4.67
C GLY A 226 14.42 -16.52 6.08
N ARG A 227 13.30 -15.84 6.33
CA ARG A 227 12.89 -15.43 7.68
C ARG A 227 12.59 -16.62 8.56
N PHE A 228 11.81 -17.57 8.07
CA PHE A 228 11.33 -18.71 8.84
C PHE A 228 12.46 -19.72 9.13
N PHE A 229 13.24 -20.10 8.11
CA PHE A 229 14.25 -21.16 8.23
C PHE A 229 15.64 -20.64 8.61
N ALA A 230 16.02 -19.45 8.16
CA ALA A 230 17.37 -18.89 8.33
C ALA A 230 17.41 -17.62 9.21
N GLY A 231 16.26 -17.19 9.77
CA GLY A 231 16.20 -16.05 10.66
C GLY A 231 16.58 -14.70 10.03
N TRP A 232 16.39 -14.53 8.70
CA TRP A 232 16.78 -13.29 8.00
C TRP A 232 16.12 -12.06 8.60
N ARG A 233 16.93 -11.01 8.79
CA ARG A 233 16.56 -9.75 9.46
C ARG A 233 17.32 -8.56 8.86
N GLY A 234 16.92 -7.34 9.27
CA GLY A 234 17.63 -6.09 8.99
C GLY A 234 17.81 -5.81 7.51
N ALA A 235 18.95 -5.26 7.15
CA ALA A 235 19.26 -4.79 5.80
C ALA A 235 19.08 -5.85 4.72
N ARG A 236 19.33 -7.14 5.00
CA ARG A 236 19.13 -8.22 4.02
C ARG A 236 17.65 -8.37 3.67
N ALA A 237 16.79 -8.44 4.69
CA ALA A 237 15.35 -8.57 4.50
C ALA A 237 14.78 -7.36 3.76
N VAL A 238 15.16 -6.16 4.15
CA VAL A 238 14.73 -4.90 3.53
C VAL A 238 15.14 -4.83 2.06
N LYS A 239 16.40 -5.15 1.73
CA LYS A 239 16.89 -5.13 0.34
C LYS A 239 16.12 -6.11 -0.54
N LEU A 240 15.90 -7.32 -0.04
CA LEU A 240 15.16 -8.34 -0.78
C LEU A 240 13.70 -7.96 -0.96
N TYR A 241 13.08 -7.35 0.07
CA TYR A 241 11.74 -6.80 -0.02
C TYR A 241 11.63 -5.75 -1.12
N LEU A 242 12.51 -4.75 -1.09
CA LEU A 242 12.52 -3.66 -2.07
C LEU A 242 12.81 -4.16 -3.49
N ALA A 243 13.65 -5.19 -3.66
CA ALA A 243 13.88 -5.82 -4.96
C ALA A 243 12.60 -6.49 -5.49
N GLY A 244 11.87 -7.26 -4.65
CA GLY A 244 10.58 -7.85 -5.01
C GLY A 244 9.54 -6.80 -5.36
N PHE A 245 9.48 -5.72 -4.58
CA PHE A 245 8.56 -4.60 -4.84
C PHE A 245 8.90 -3.86 -6.14
N LEU A 246 10.18 -3.66 -6.45
CA LEU A 246 10.61 -3.07 -7.72
C LEU A 246 10.15 -3.92 -8.92
N LEU A 247 10.26 -5.25 -8.83
CA LEU A 247 9.74 -6.16 -9.87
C LEU A 247 8.23 -5.97 -10.07
N LEU A 248 7.46 -5.79 -9.00
CA LEU A 248 6.03 -5.49 -9.11
C LEU A 248 5.77 -4.12 -9.74
N CYS A 249 6.55 -3.10 -9.39
CA CYS A 249 6.44 -1.79 -10.02
C CYS A 249 6.70 -1.89 -11.54
N VAL A 250 7.71 -2.64 -11.95
CA VAL A 250 8.01 -2.89 -13.37
C VAL A 250 6.87 -3.68 -14.03
N ALA A 251 6.31 -4.68 -13.35
CA ALA A 251 5.17 -5.46 -13.86
C ALA A 251 3.95 -4.60 -14.17
N TYR A 252 3.63 -3.62 -13.31
CA TYR A 252 2.44 -2.81 -13.43
C TYR A 252 2.67 -1.52 -14.25
N PHE A 253 3.70 -0.74 -13.90
CA PHE A 253 3.96 0.57 -14.50
C PHE A 253 4.89 0.49 -15.71
N GLY A 254 5.84 -0.46 -15.73
CA GLY A 254 6.87 -0.53 -16.76
C GLY A 254 6.29 -0.69 -18.15
N VAL A 255 5.33 -1.57 -18.31
CA VAL A 255 4.65 -1.82 -19.59
C VAL A 255 3.84 -0.59 -20.02
N ARG A 256 3.15 0.05 -19.06
CA ARG A 256 2.32 1.22 -19.36
C ARG A 256 3.16 2.41 -19.80
N VAL A 257 4.25 2.70 -19.09
CA VAL A 257 5.18 3.79 -19.42
C VAL A 257 5.85 3.54 -20.79
N VAL A 258 6.28 2.31 -21.06
CA VAL A 258 6.92 1.96 -22.33
C VAL A 258 5.94 2.07 -23.50
N LEU A 259 4.72 1.57 -23.35
CA LEU A 259 3.72 1.62 -24.44
C LEU A 259 3.17 3.02 -24.68
N GLU A 260 2.78 3.73 -23.62
CA GLU A 260 2.14 5.05 -23.75
C GLU A 260 3.14 6.17 -24.04
N GLN A 261 4.32 6.19 -23.39
CA GLN A 261 5.26 7.31 -23.50
C GLN A 261 6.39 7.08 -24.50
N ILE A 262 6.82 5.82 -24.74
CA ILE A 262 7.93 5.53 -25.65
C ILE A 262 7.41 5.12 -27.02
N LEU A 263 6.37 4.29 -27.07
CA LEU A 263 5.85 3.74 -28.33
C LEU A 263 4.61 4.47 -28.86
N ASN A 264 4.07 5.47 -28.13
CA ASN A 264 2.84 6.22 -28.46
C ASN A 264 1.68 5.31 -28.91
N ARG A 265 1.57 4.11 -28.34
CA ARG A 265 0.49 3.17 -28.61
C ARG A 265 -0.50 3.21 -27.46
N SER A 266 -1.78 3.42 -27.76
CA SER A 266 -2.86 3.33 -26.78
C SER A 266 -3.03 1.90 -26.27
N TRP A 267 -3.45 1.79 -25.02
CA TRP A 267 -3.80 0.55 -24.31
C TRP A 267 -5.17 0.00 -24.76
N THR A 268 -5.42 -0.14 -26.02
CA THR A 268 -6.65 -0.76 -26.54
C THR A 268 -6.33 -2.12 -27.14
#